data_7ab8182d71ea064f350a6c4b58436459
#
_entry.id   7ab8182d71ea064f350a6c4b58436459
#
_cell.length_a   1.000
_cell.length_b   1.000
_cell.length_c   1.000
_cell.angle_alpha   90.00
_cell.angle_beta   90.00
_cell.angle_gamma   90.00
#
_symmetry.space_group_name_H-M   'P 1'
#
loop_
_entity.id
_entity.type
_entity.pdbx_description
1 polymer ?
#
loop_
_entity_poly.entity_id
_entity_poly.type
_entity_poly.pdbx_seq_one_letter_code
_entity_poly.pdbx_strand_id
1 'polypeptide(L)'
;MRTTIALPLFALGLLACSAMAAEADSYSKAVQQSCASDYKKYCGEYGLESTALRGCMDRNGNSLSKTCVQALVASGQVSQAEVDRRKKAGH
;
A
#
# COMPACT_ATOMS: atom_id res chain seq x y z
N MET A 1 -52.57 -17.82 -12.18
CA MET A 1 -52.10 -17.70 -11.91
C MET A 1 -51.14 -17.42 -11.60
N ARG A 2 -50.68 -17.25 -11.48
CA ARG A 2 -49.90 -17.08 -11.06
C ARG A 2 -48.88 -16.79 -10.83
N THR A 3 -48.28 -16.60 -10.69
CA THR A 3 -47.52 -16.46 -10.43
C THR A 3 -46.54 -16.18 -10.13
N THR A 4 -46.00 -15.99 -9.94
CA THR A 4 -45.16 -15.87 -9.57
C THR A 4 -44.20 -15.53 -9.40
N ILE A 5 -43.55 -15.36 -9.29
CA ILE A 5 -42.66 -15.18 -9.12
C ILE A 5 -41.62 -14.83 -8.76
N ALA A 6 -41.05 -14.63 -8.64
CA ALA A 6 -40.20 -14.42 -8.25
C ALA A 6 -39.23 -14.04 -8.01
N LEU A 7 -38.69 -13.84 -8.05
CA LEU A 7 -37.76 -13.69 -7.85
C LEU A 7 -36.75 -13.31 -7.47
N PRO A 8 -36.21 -13.15 -7.22
CA PRO A 8 -35.35 -12.86 -6.78
C PRO A 8 -34.33 -12.64 -6.55
N LEU A 9 -33.72 -12.59 -6.61
CA LEU A 9 -32.84 -12.56 -6.37
C LEU A 9 -31.95 -12.09 -6.29
N PHE A 10 -31.36 -11.88 -6.34
CA PHE A 10 -30.52 -11.68 -6.35
C PHE A 10 -29.66 -11.21 -5.91
N ALA A 11 -29.34 -10.94 -5.85
CA ALA A 11 -28.65 -10.32 -5.46
C ALA A 11 -27.53 -10.49 -4.90
N LEU A 12 -27.09 -10.44 -4.77
CA LEU A 12 -26.27 -10.79 -4.25
C LEU A 12 -24.99 -10.54 -4.40
N GLY A 13 -24.54 -10.66 -4.64
CA GLY A 13 -23.34 -10.70 -4.77
C GLY A 13 -22.50 -9.67 -4.52
N LEU A 14 -22.31 -9.12 -4.61
CA LEU A 14 -21.64 -8.15 -4.54
C LEU A 14 -20.80 -8.01 -3.56
N LEU A 15 -20.57 -8.36 -2.95
CA LEU A 15 -19.84 -8.13 -1.96
C LEU A 15 -18.48 -8.43 -2.06
N ALA A 16 -17.97 -8.97 -2.73
CA ALA A 16 -16.64 -9.35 -2.71
C ALA A 16 -15.62 -8.31 -2.68
N CYS A 17 -15.86 -7.16 -3.05
CA CYS A 17 -14.83 -6.18 -3.12
C CYS A 17 -14.30 -5.70 -1.85
N SER A 18 -15.00 -5.84 -0.80
CA SER A 18 -14.55 -5.21 0.41
C SER A 18 -13.30 -5.79 0.97
N ALA A 19 -12.98 -7.00 0.63
CA ALA A 19 -11.81 -7.60 1.23
C ALA A 19 -10.52 -6.93 0.84
N MET A 20 -10.50 -6.24 -0.28
CA MET A 20 -9.26 -5.69 -0.70
C MET A 20 -8.86 -4.47 0.03
N ALA A 21 -9.79 -3.77 0.57
CA ALA A 21 -9.48 -2.54 1.23
C ALA A 21 -8.65 -2.73 2.49
N ALA A 22 -8.77 -3.87 3.10
CA ALA A 22 -8.10 -4.08 4.37
C ALA A 22 -6.59 -4.10 4.26
N GLU A 23 -6.07 -4.37 3.08
CA GLU A 23 -4.64 -4.45 2.95
C GLU A 23 -3.99 -3.17 2.54
N ALA A 24 -4.77 -2.15 2.31
CA ALA A 24 -4.22 -0.90 1.85
C ALA A 24 -3.33 -0.22 2.86
N ASP A 25 -3.51 -0.53 4.13
CA ASP A 25 -2.77 0.15 5.16
C ASP A 25 -1.47 -0.49 5.55
N SER A 26 -1.17 -1.68 5.11
CA SER A 26 0.09 -2.28 5.46
C SER A 26 0.92 -2.57 4.23
N TYR A 27 2.23 -2.58 4.44
CA TYR A 27 3.15 -2.87 3.37
C TYR A 27 3.22 -4.36 3.13
N SER A 28 3.42 -4.75 1.87
CA SER A 28 3.55 -6.14 1.52
C SER A 28 4.80 -6.73 2.15
N LYS A 29 4.83 -8.05 2.20
CA LYS A 29 5.98 -8.73 2.76
C LYS A 29 7.25 -8.38 2.00
N ALA A 30 7.15 -8.27 0.70
CA ALA A 30 8.31 -7.91 -0.12
C ALA A 30 8.84 -6.54 0.26
N VAL A 31 7.96 -5.58 0.50
CA VAL A 31 8.39 -4.25 0.92
C VAL A 31 9.01 -4.33 2.31
N GLN A 32 8.39 -5.06 3.21
CA GLN A 32 8.91 -5.18 4.56
C GLN A 32 10.33 -5.74 4.56
N GLN A 33 10.59 -6.71 3.72
CA GLN A 33 11.92 -7.30 3.65
C GLN A 33 12.92 -6.37 3.01
N SER A 34 12.53 -5.73 1.92
CA SER A 34 13.44 -4.86 1.19
C SER A 34 13.71 -3.55 1.92
N CYS A 35 12.80 -3.13 2.76
CA CYS A 35 12.92 -1.88 3.47
C CYS A 35 13.26 -2.05 4.93
N ALA A 36 13.62 -3.25 5.36
CA ALA A 36 13.85 -3.51 6.79
C ALA A 36 14.91 -2.59 7.39
N SER A 37 16.01 -2.42 6.70
CA SER A 37 17.08 -1.56 7.21
C SER A 37 16.66 -0.12 7.26
N ASP A 38 15.96 0.32 6.22
CA ASP A 38 15.50 1.70 6.17
C ASP A 38 14.48 1.97 7.26
N TYR A 39 13.58 1.00 7.46
CA TYR A 39 12.60 1.12 8.52
C TYR A 39 13.27 1.31 9.87
N LYS A 40 14.23 0.45 10.17
CA LYS A 40 14.92 0.54 11.46
C LYS A 40 15.66 1.85 11.62
N LYS A 41 16.25 2.31 10.54
CA LYS A 41 17.07 3.51 10.61
C LYS A 41 16.24 4.78 10.75
N TYR A 42 15.16 4.88 10.02
CA TYR A 42 14.41 6.13 9.97
C TYR A 42 13.08 6.10 10.68
N CYS A 43 12.43 4.96 10.76
CA CYS A 43 11.05 4.89 11.21
C CYS A 43 10.79 3.79 12.23
N GLY A 44 11.83 3.31 12.90
CA GLY A 44 11.71 2.15 13.78
C GLY A 44 10.79 2.31 14.96
N GLU A 45 10.44 3.53 15.30
CA GLU A 45 9.55 3.74 16.45
C GLU A 45 8.08 3.59 16.10
N TYR A 46 7.76 3.42 14.81
CA TYR A 46 6.37 3.27 14.39
C TYR A 46 6.03 1.81 14.18
N GLY A 47 4.81 1.42 14.49
CA GLY A 47 4.38 0.04 14.25
C GLY A 47 4.22 -0.22 12.77
N LEU A 48 4.44 -1.47 12.38
CA LEU A 48 4.41 -1.83 10.97
C LEU A 48 3.06 -1.61 10.31
N GLU A 49 2.00 -1.58 11.09
CA GLU A 49 0.67 -1.40 10.53
C GLU A 49 0.08 -0.03 10.79
N SER A 50 0.88 0.89 11.27
CA SER A 50 0.34 2.20 11.61
C SER A 50 0.37 3.12 10.39
N THR A 51 -0.59 4.02 10.31
CA THR A 51 -0.58 5.00 9.24
C THR A 51 0.57 5.98 9.44
N ALA A 52 1.00 6.15 10.69
CA ALA A 52 2.13 7.02 10.96
C ALA A 52 3.41 6.52 10.31
N LEU A 53 3.54 5.20 10.14
CA LEU A 53 4.70 4.66 9.46
C LEU A 53 4.77 5.14 8.01
N ARG A 54 3.63 5.16 7.33
CA ARG A 54 3.62 5.61 5.95
C ARG A 54 4.09 7.05 5.85
N GLY A 55 3.65 7.89 6.78
CA GLY A 55 4.10 9.27 6.79
C GLY A 55 5.59 9.38 7.01
N CYS A 56 6.12 8.57 7.92
CA CYS A 56 7.54 8.57 8.19
C CYS A 56 8.35 8.13 6.96
N MET A 57 7.93 7.03 6.33
CA MET A 57 8.62 6.55 5.14
C MET A 57 8.56 7.58 4.03
N ASP A 58 7.43 8.23 3.88
CA ASP A 58 7.27 9.24 2.86
C ASP A 58 8.19 10.44 3.08
N ARG A 59 8.29 10.89 4.32
CA ARG A 59 9.18 12.00 4.63
C ARG A 59 10.64 11.66 4.38
N ASN A 60 10.99 10.40 4.51
CA ASN A 60 12.36 9.95 4.30
C ASN A 60 12.57 9.33 2.93
N GLY A 61 11.62 9.53 2.03
CA GLY A 61 11.63 8.84 0.73
C GLY A 61 12.92 8.97 -0.04
N ASN A 62 13.54 10.14 0.01
CA ASN A 62 14.77 10.34 -0.77
C ASN A 62 16.00 9.77 -0.09
N SER A 63 15.87 9.31 1.14
CA SER A 63 16.96 8.70 1.87
C SER A 63 16.87 7.18 1.88
N LEU A 64 15.80 6.63 1.35
CA LEU A 64 15.63 5.18 1.36
C LEU A 64 16.59 4.53 0.38
N SER A 65 16.97 3.30 0.68
CA SER A 65 17.84 2.57 -0.21
C SER A 65 17.16 2.29 -1.53
N LYS A 66 17.97 2.10 -2.54
CA LYS A 66 17.44 1.79 -3.87
C LYS A 66 16.58 0.52 -3.84
N THR A 67 17.02 -0.48 -3.11
CA THR A 67 16.27 -1.72 -3.00
C THR A 67 14.90 -1.49 -2.40
N CYS A 68 14.83 -0.66 -1.38
CA CYS A 68 13.56 -0.34 -0.75
C CYS A 68 12.65 0.41 -1.72
N VAL A 69 13.18 1.41 -2.40
CA VAL A 69 12.39 2.19 -3.34
C VAL A 69 11.86 1.30 -4.46
N GLN A 70 12.68 0.41 -4.98
CA GLN A 70 12.25 -0.49 -6.05
C GLN A 70 11.11 -1.39 -5.59
N ALA A 71 11.17 -1.86 -4.35
CA ALA A 71 10.10 -2.70 -3.83
C ALA A 71 8.81 -1.90 -3.66
N LEU A 72 8.93 -0.65 -3.25
CA LEU A 72 7.75 0.21 -3.11
C LEU A 72 7.10 0.45 -4.46
N VAL A 73 7.89 0.67 -5.49
CA VAL A 73 7.35 0.87 -6.83
C VAL A 73 6.71 -0.42 -7.33
N ALA A 74 7.41 -1.53 -7.17
CA ALA A 74 6.91 -2.81 -7.67
C ALA A 74 5.60 -3.22 -7.01
N SER A 75 5.39 -2.83 -5.78
CA SER A 75 4.17 -3.19 -5.07
C SER A 75 3.08 -2.15 -5.19
N GLY A 76 3.32 -1.11 -5.98
CA GLY A 76 2.29 -0.10 -6.20
C GLY A 76 2.14 0.93 -5.10
N GLN A 77 3.06 0.97 -4.15
CA GLN A 77 2.97 1.93 -3.08
C GLN A 77 3.32 3.34 -3.53
N VAL A 78 4.18 3.44 -4.52
CA VAL A 78 4.54 4.72 -5.08
C VAL A 78 4.81 4.49 -6.56
N SER A 79 4.56 5.50 -7.39
CA SER A 79 4.81 5.36 -8.82
C SER A 79 6.25 5.73 -9.16
N GLN A 80 6.74 5.19 -10.26
CA GLN A 80 8.07 5.54 -10.72
C GLN A 80 8.14 7.03 -11.05
N ALA A 81 7.05 7.58 -11.58
CA ALA A 81 7.02 8.99 -11.90
C ALA A 81 7.20 9.85 -10.67
N GLU A 82 6.60 9.45 -9.57
CA GLU A 82 6.75 10.19 -8.33
C GLU A 82 8.18 10.13 -7.82
N VAL A 83 8.81 8.96 -7.92
CA VAL A 83 10.19 8.81 -7.52
C VAL A 83 11.08 9.74 -8.35
N ASP A 84 10.87 9.76 -9.65
CA ASP A 84 11.67 10.58 -10.53
C ASP A 84 11.48 12.05 -10.25
N ARG A 85 10.24 12.43 -9.97
CA ARG A 85 9.93 13.82 -9.68
C ARG A 85 10.65 14.29 -8.42
N ARG A 86 10.70 13.45 -7.41
CA ARG A 86 11.39 13.81 -6.18
C ARG A 86 12.89 13.92 -6.37
N LYS A 87 13.45 13.05 -7.19
CA LYS A 87 14.87 13.13 -7.46
C LYS A 87 15.22 14.43 -8.16
N LYS A 88 14.37 14.85 -9.08
CA LYS A 88 14.61 16.11 -9.77
C LYS A 88 14.52 17.30 -8.84
N ALA A 89 13.72 17.19 -7.81
CA ALA A 89 13.59 18.28 -6.86
C ALA A 89 14.79 18.38 -5.94
N GLY A 90 15.72 17.47 -6.04
CA GLY A 90 16.96 17.60 -5.30
C GLY A 90 16.93 17.09 -3.88
N HIS A 91 15.92 16.32 -3.60
CA HIS A 91 15.88 15.77 -2.25
C HIS A 91 16.36 14.35 -2.26
#